data_b04d84114c57d08db65d77c72624d168
#
_entry.id   b04d84114c57d08db65d77c72624d168
#
_cell.length_a   1.000
_cell.length_b   1.000
_cell.length_c   1.000
_cell.angle_alpha   90.00
_cell.angle_beta   90.00
_cell.angle_gamma   90.00
#
_symmetry.space_group_name_H-M   'P 1'
#
loop_
_entity.id
_entity.type
_entity.pdbx_description
1 polymer ?
#
loop_
_entity_poly.entity_id
_entity_poly.type
_entity_poly.pdbx_seq_one_letter_code
_entity_poly.pdbx_strand_id
1 'polypeptide(L)'
;METIYHRAPLQVDIIPLLIIFIGLWMIIQNKFTVHDAGFVLFAIFYVGLSFLGLTHFLIHRIELLIYLLIVPVLTDTFAYFIGRAIGKHKLIPEVSPNKTIEGSVGGTIIATIGGAIYLMFVLDDVNLGVALGLSIGLSIIAQIGDLIASKMKRTFDIKDYGNLFPGHGGVLDRLDSLLFTSLTLYYILQLFPQLL
;
A
#
# COMPACT_ATOMS: atom_id res chain seq x y z
N MET A 1 -16.04 -12.86 -35.44
CA MET A 1 -16.33 -11.51 -35.91
C MET A 1 -15.94 -10.57 -34.77
N GLU A 2 -14.79 -10.05 -34.92
CA GLU A 2 -13.96 -9.02 -34.29
C GLU A 2 -14.46 -8.41 -32.96
N THR A 3 -14.00 -8.97 -31.85
CA THR A 3 -13.86 -8.25 -30.60
C THR A 3 -12.67 -7.30 -30.74
N ILE A 4 -12.96 -6.08 -31.15
CA ILE A 4 -12.00 -4.98 -31.13
C ILE A 4 -11.61 -4.77 -29.66
N TYR A 5 -10.42 -5.22 -29.33
CA TYR A 5 -9.72 -4.85 -28.11
C TYR A 5 -9.57 -3.33 -28.10
N HIS A 6 -10.46 -2.63 -27.41
CA HIS A 6 -10.21 -1.27 -26.98
C HIS A 6 -9.09 -1.32 -25.93
N ARG A 7 -7.86 -1.46 -26.40
CA ARG A 7 -6.69 -1.06 -25.60
C ARG A 7 -6.86 0.43 -25.32
N ALA A 8 -7.00 0.80 -24.08
CA ALA A 8 -6.87 2.20 -23.70
C ALA A 8 -5.48 2.67 -24.18
N PRO A 9 -5.40 3.55 -25.19
CA PRO A 9 -4.13 3.84 -25.86
C PRO A 9 -3.12 4.57 -24.97
N LEU A 10 -3.54 5.10 -23.84
CA LEU A 10 -2.71 5.93 -22.96
C LEU A 10 -1.78 5.17 -22.02
N GLN A 11 -2.04 3.90 -21.71
CA GLN A 11 -1.22 3.19 -20.72
C GLN A 11 0.10 2.63 -21.27
N VAL A 12 0.19 2.38 -22.56
CA VAL A 12 1.41 1.82 -23.17
C VAL A 12 2.43 2.92 -23.50
N ASP A 13 1.96 4.15 -23.75
CA ASP A 13 2.82 5.23 -24.26
C ASP A 13 3.45 6.09 -23.16
N ILE A 14 2.89 6.09 -21.95
CA ILE A 14 3.40 6.90 -20.84
C ILE A 14 4.70 6.35 -20.26
N ILE A 15 4.82 5.04 -20.09
CA ILE A 15 6.00 4.41 -19.46
C ILE A 15 7.28 4.64 -20.28
N PRO A 16 7.30 4.37 -21.60
CA PRO A 16 8.45 4.70 -22.44
C PRO A 16 8.80 6.18 -22.43
N LEU A 17 7.81 7.06 -22.48
CA LEU A 17 8.02 8.51 -22.43
C LEU A 17 8.63 8.95 -21.09
N LEU A 18 8.18 8.41 -19.97
CA LEU A 18 8.77 8.65 -18.65
C LEU A 18 10.24 8.21 -18.60
N ILE A 19 10.54 7.02 -19.10
CA ILE A 19 11.93 6.50 -19.12
C ILE A 19 12.83 7.41 -19.98
N ILE A 20 12.35 7.81 -21.17
CA ILE A 20 13.08 8.72 -22.04
C ILE A 20 13.28 10.08 -21.36
N PHE A 21 12.23 10.64 -20.75
CA PHE A 21 12.30 11.94 -20.07
C PHE A 21 13.30 11.91 -18.91
N ILE A 22 13.23 10.89 -18.06
CA ILE A 22 14.15 10.74 -16.93
C ILE A 22 15.58 10.52 -17.41
N GLY A 23 15.78 9.72 -18.49
CA GLY A 23 17.09 9.52 -19.10
C GLY A 23 17.67 10.81 -19.67
N LEU A 24 16.89 11.60 -20.38
CA LEU A 24 17.31 12.92 -20.88
C LEU A 24 17.63 13.89 -19.73
N TRP A 25 16.79 13.91 -18.70
CA TRP A 25 17.03 14.74 -17.52
C TRP A 25 18.34 14.39 -16.82
N MET A 26 18.66 13.09 -16.73
CA MET A 26 19.93 12.62 -16.17
C MET A 26 21.15 13.10 -16.95
N ILE A 27 21.04 13.21 -18.27
CA ILE A 27 22.12 13.75 -19.13
C ILE A 27 22.28 15.27 -18.92
N ILE A 28 21.18 16.00 -18.79
CA ILE A 28 21.17 17.48 -18.65
C ILE A 28 21.65 17.88 -17.24
N GLN A 29 21.27 17.12 -16.22
CA GLN A 29 21.57 17.43 -14.81
C GLN A 29 22.69 16.56 -14.27
N ASN A 30 23.95 17.05 -14.30
CA ASN A 30 25.13 16.32 -13.84
C ASN A 30 25.06 15.81 -12.37
N LYS A 31 24.21 16.40 -11.53
CA LYS A 31 24.01 15.96 -10.13
C LYS A 31 22.95 14.88 -9.99
N PHE A 32 22.14 14.64 -11.01
CA PHE A 32 21.06 13.65 -10.99
C PHE A 32 21.62 12.30 -11.41
N THR A 33 21.72 11.39 -10.47
CA THR A 33 22.35 10.08 -10.66
C THR A 33 21.38 9.00 -11.09
N VAL A 34 21.87 7.84 -11.48
CA VAL A 34 21.06 6.64 -11.75
C VAL A 34 20.25 6.21 -10.52
N HIS A 35 20.81 6.41 -9.30
CA HIS A 35 20.08 6.12 -8.06
C HIS A 35 18.88 7.04 -7.88
N ASP A 36 19.03 8.34 -8.19
CA ASP A 36 17.92 9.30 -8.13
C ASP A 36 16.85 8.97 -9.16
N ALA A 37 17.25 8.60 -10.38
CA ALA A 37 16.33 8.17 -11.43
C ALA A 37 15.55 6.92 -11.02
N GLY A 38 16.22 5.93 -10.45
CA GLY A 38 15.57 4.72 -9.92
C GLY A 38 14.58 5.01 -8.81
N PHE A 39 14.94 5.91 -7.89
CA PHE A 39 14.05 6.34 -6.81
C PHE A 39 12.81 7.08 -7.34
N VAL A 40 12.99 7.99 -8.29
CA VAL A 40 11.89 8.74 -8.91
C VAL A 40 10.94 7.79 -9.64
N LEU A 41 11.46 6.84 -10.42
CA LEU A 41 10.65 5.81 -11.07
C LEU A 41 9.88 4.98 -10.05
N PHE A 42 10.55 4.48 -9.02
CA PHE A 42 9.90 3.73 -7.95
C PHE A 42 8.78 4.54 -7.30
N ALA A 43 9.01 5.80 -6.96
CA ALA A 43 8.02 6.67 -6.34
C ALA A 43 6.81 6.90 -7.26
N ILE A 44 7.04 7.17 -8.56
CA ILE A 44 5.97 7.36 -9.54
C ILE A 44 5.13 6.09 -9.69
N PHE A 45 5.76 4.93 -9.83
CA PHE A 45 5.02 3.67 -9.95
C PHE A 45 4.31 3.31 -8.65
N TYR A 46 4.99 3.42 -7.52
CA TYR A 46 4.41 3.13 -6.21
C TYR A 46 3.16 3.97 -5.95
N VAL A 47 3.29 5.30 -6.04
CA VAL A 47 2.17 6.21 -5.78
C VAL A 47 1.13 6.12 -6.91
N GLY A 48 1.55 6.19 -8.17
CA GLY A 48 0.64 6.23 -9.31
C GLY A 48 -0.22 4.97 -9.45
N LEU A 49 0.39 3.78 -9.39
CA LEU A 49 -0.36 2.52 -9.49
C LEU A 49 -1.26 2.29 -8.27
N SER A 50 -0.83 2.72 -7.09
CA SER A 50 -1.67 2.63 -5.89
C SER A 50 -2.91 3.51 -6.00
N PHE A 51 -2.77 4.73 -6.51
CA PHE A 51 -3.91 5.61 -6.76
C PHE A 51 -4.83 5.09 -7.86
N LEU A 52 -4.32 4.41 -8.88
CA LEU A 52 -5.17 3.71 -9.85
C LEU A 52 -6.03 2.65 -9.17
N GLY A 53 -5.46 1.84 -8.29
CA GLY A 53 -6.20 0.87 -7.49
C GLY A 53 -7.28 1.52 -6.62
N LEU A 54 -6.92 2.57 -5.88
CA LEU A 54 -7.86 3.33 -5.05
C LEU A 54 -9.02 3.92 -5.88
N THR A 55 -8.70 4.55 -7.02
CA THR A 55 -9.70 5.14 -7.91
C THR A 55 -10.62 4.08 -8.49
N HIS A 56 -10.06 2.94 -8.88
CA HIS A 56 -10.86 1.81 -9.37
C HIS A 56 -11.88 1.35 -8.33
N PHE A 57 -11.45 1.15 -7.07
CA PHE A 57 -12.36 0.74 -6.00
C PHE A 57 -13.36 1.84 -5.63
N LEU A 58 -12.95 3.10 -5.65
CA LEU A 58 -13.84 4.23 -5.38
C LEU A 58 -15.00 4.31 -6.38
N ILE A 59 -14.73 4.03 -7.66
CA ILE A 59 -15.73 4.17 -8.74
C ILE A 59 -16.58 2.91 -8.88
N HIS A 60 -15.97 1.72 -8.75
CA HIS A 60 -16.62 0.46 -9.14
C HIS A 60 -16.98 -0.46 -7.98
N ARG A 61 -16.27 -0.39 -6.86
CA ARG A 61 -16.37 -1.33 -5.73
C ARG A 61 -16.10 -0.61 -4.40
N ILE A 62 -16.99 0.32 -4.04
CA ILE A 62 -16.85 1.14 -2.82
C ILE A 62 -16.72 0.27 -1.55
N GLU A 63 -17.34 -0.90 -1.54
CA GLU A 63 -17.25 -1.88 -0.45
C GLU A 63 -15.81 -2.36 -0.26
N LEU A 64 -15.06 -2.54 -1.34
CA LEU A 64 -13.65 -2.93 -1.25
C LEU A 64 -12.74 -1.77 -0.84
N LEU A 65 -13.10 -0.53 -1.18
CA LEU A 65 -12.41 0.64 -0.67
C LEU A 65 -12.56 0.76 0.86
N ILE A 66 -13.76 0.52 1.38
CA ILE A 66 -14.00 0.52 2.84
C ILE A 66 -13.21 -0.61 3.50
N TYR A 67 -13.18 -1.80 2.89
CA TYR A 67 -12.35 -2.91 3.35
C TYR A 67 -10.85 -2.56 3.41
N LEU A 68 -10.33 -1.89 2.38
CA LEU A 68 -8.97 -1.39 2.33
C LEU A 68 -8.65 -0.36 3.41
N LEU A 69 -9.64 0.38 3.91
CA LEU A 69 -9.48 1.28 5.05
C LEU A 69 -9.51 0.52 6.39
N ILE A 70 -10.43 -0.43 6.53
CA ILE A 70 -10.62 -1.20 7.77
C ILE A 70 -9.37 -2.00 8.12
N VAL A 71 -8.82 -2.78 7.17
CA VAL A 71 -7.73 -3.72 7.46
C VAL A 71 -6.45 -3.00 7.92
N PRO A 72 -5.90 -2.00 7.22
CA PRO A 72 -4.72 -1.27 7.70
C PRO A 72 -4.96 -0.54 9.02
N VAL A 73 -6.11 0.13 9.18
CA VAL A 73 -6.44 0.86 10.42
C VAL A 73 -6.50 -0.08 11.61
N LEU A 74 -7.14 -1.23 11.49
CA LEU A 74 -7.15 -2.24 12.56
C LEU A 74 -5.74 -2.79 12.81
N THR A 75 -4.98 -3.08 11.74
CA THR A 75 -3.61 -3.58 11.86
C THR A 75 -2.74 -2.62 12.68
N ASP A 76 -2.67 -1.35 12.27
CA ASP A 76 -1.80 -0.36 12.91
C ASP A 76 -2.25 -0.02 14.33
N THR A 77 -3.56 0.14 14.53
CA THR A 77 -4.13 0.45 15.83
C THR A 77 -3.82 -0.66 16.84
N PHE A 78 -4.12 -1.90 16.51
CA PHE A 78 -3.91 -3.01 17.44
C PHE A 78 -2.44 -3.45 17.53
N ALA A 79 -1.65 -3.28 16.45
CA ALA A 79 -0.20 -3.44 16.54
C ALA A 79 0.42 -2.46 17.53
N TYR A 80 -0.05 -1.21 17.57
CA TYR A 80 0.39 -0.24 18.56
C TYR A 80 -0.02 -0.62 19.99
N PHE A 81 -1.31 -0.92 20.22
CA PHE A 81 -1.78 -1.24 21.57
C PHE A 81 -1.15 -2.52 22.13
N ILE A 82 -1.11 -3.59 21.35
CA ILE A 82 -0.54 -4.88 21.76
C ILE A 82 0.98 -4.74 21.92
N GLY A 83 1.65 -4.07 20.96
CA GLY A 83 3.08 -3.83 21.05
C GLY A 83 3.48 -3.01 22.27
N ARG A 84 2.64 -2.05 22.68
CA ARG A 84 2.85 -1.27 23.90
C ARG A 84 2.61 -2.08 25.17
N ALA A 85 1.61 -2.97 25.16
CA ALA A 85 1.23 -3.75 26.34
C ALA A 85 2.17 -4.93 26.62
N ILE A 86 2.55 -5.67 25.59
CA ILE A 86 3.30 -6.93 25.74
C ILE A 86 4.53 -7.04 24.84
N GLY A 87 4.83 -6.03 24.02
CA GLY A 87 5.94 -6.04 23.06
C GLY A 87 7.30 -6.11 23.76
N LYS A 88 8.08 -7.12 23.44
CA LYS A 88 9.44 -7.35 23.97
C LYS A 88 10.49 -7.33 22.87
N HIS A 89 10.14 -7.83 21.68
CA HIS A 89 11.06 -7.98 20.58
C HIS A 89 10.76 -6.91 19.50
N LYS A 90 11.80 -6.16 19.14
CA LYS A 90 11.67 -5.14 18.10
C LYS A 90 11.55 -5.80 16.71
N LEU A 91 10.69 -5.24 15.84
CA LEU A 91 10.46 -5.76 14.49
C LEU A 91 11.63 -5.40 13.55
N ILE A 92 11.87 -4.11 13.33
CA ILE A 92 12.98 -3.57 12.51
C ILE A 92 13.44 -2.25 13.15
N PRO A 93 14.36 -2.29 14.15
CA PRO A 93 14.77 -1.11 14.92
C PRO A 93 15.32 0.04 14.07
N GLU A 94 16.05 -0.29 13.02
CA GLU A 94 16.71 0.69 12.13
C GLU A 94 15.72 1.52 11.30
N VAL A 95 14.53 0.98 11.01
CA VAL A 95 13.49 1.62 10.19
C VAL A 95 12.41 2.23 11.06
N SER A 96 11.88 1.44 11.99
CA SER A 96 10.80 1.81 12.90
C SER A 96 11.08 1.29 14.31
N PRO A 97 11.71 2.12 15.19
CA PRO A 97 12.17 1.68 16.52
C PRO A 97 11.05 1.31 17.49
N ASN A 98 9.82 1.72 17.21
CA ASN A 98 8.68 1.49 18.09
C ASN A 98 7.88 0.21 17.77
N LYS A 99 7.99 -0.32 16.55
CA LYS A 99 7.28 -1.54 16.16
C LYS A 99 7.87 -2.78 16.82
N THR A 100 6.98 -3.70 17.24
CA THR A 100 7.34 -4.95 17.88
C THR A 100 6.74 -6.16 17.15
N ILE A 101 7.38 -7.32 17.27
CA ILE A 101 6.91 -8.57 16.68
C ILE A 101 5.54 -8.96 17.25
N GLU A 102 5.39 -8.87 18.58
CA GLU A 102 4.14 -9.19 19.27
C GLU A 102 3.00 -8.27 18.83
N GLY A 103 3.30 -6.97 18.67
CA GLY A 103 2.35 -6.01 18.11
C GLY A 103 1.95 -6.35 16.69
N SER A 104 2.93 -6.65 15.82
CA SER A 104 2.71 -7.04 14.42
C SER A 104 1.79 -8.25 14.31
N VAL A 105 2.08 -9.32 15.04
CA VAL A 105 1.26 -10.56 15.05
C VAL A 105 -0.15 -10.28 15.60
N GLY A 106 -0.23 -9.58 16.74
CA GLY A 106 -1.52 -9.28 17.36
C GLY A 106 -2.40 -8.36 16.50
N GLY A 107 -1.81 -7.34 15.88
CA GLY A 107 -2.49 -6.47 14.91
C GLY A 107 -3.02 -7.26 13.71
N THR A 108 -2.20 -8.16 13.16
CA THR A 108 -2.62 -9.05 12.06
C THR A 108 -3.80 -9.92 12.45
N ILE A 109 -3.79 -10.54 13.63
CA ILE A 109 -4.89 -11.41 14.07
C ILE A 109 -6.21 -10.62 14.16
N ILE A 110 -6.19 -9.44 14.79
CA ILE A 110 -7.41 -8.64 14.97
C ILE A 110 -7.89 -8.07 13.64
N ALA A 111 -6.99 -7.56 12.80
CA ALA A 111 -7.33 -7.07 11.47
C ALA A 111 -7.89 -8.19 10.56
N THR A 112 -7.37 -9.41 10.69
CA THR A 112 -7.89 -10.58 9.97
C THR A 112 -9.34 -10.87 10.36
N ILE A 113 -9.62 -10.91 11.66
CA ILE A 113 -10.98 -11.16 12.16
C ILE A 113 -11.93 -10.04 11.70
N GLY A 114 -11.55 -8.77 11.92
CA GLY A 114 -12.37 -7.62 11.53
C GLY A 114 -12.60 -7.52 10.03
N GLY A 115 -11.55 -7.73 9.22
CA GLY A 115 -11.63 -7.71 7.76
C GLY A 115 -12.47 -8.87 7.20
N ALA A 116 -12.30 -10.07 7.73
CA ALA A 116 -13.09 -11.23 7.32
C ALA A 116 -14.58 -11.06 7.68
N ILE A 117 -14.88 -10.59 8.89
CA ILE A 117 -16.24 -10.26 9.30
C ILE A 117 -16.84 -9.24 8.33
N TYR A 118 -16.11 -8.16 8.02
CA TYR A 118 -16.60 -7.13 7.10
C TYR A 118 -16.92 -7.73 5.71
N LEU A 119 -16.01 -8.49 5.10
CA LEU A 119 -16.25 -9.09 3.79
C LEU A 119 -17.47 -10.02 3.78
N MET A 120 -17.64 -10.84 4.81
CA MET A 120 -18.76 -11.76 4.93
C MET A 120 -20.11 -11.06 5.17
N PHE A 121 -20.10 -9.84 5.72
CA PHE A 121 -21.32 -9.04 5.90
C PHE A 121 -21.71 -8.24 4.66
N VAL A 122 -20.74 -7.90 3.81
CA VAL A 122 -20.94 -6.95 2.70
C VAL A 122 -21.04 -7.64 1.35
N LEU A 123 -20.43 -8.82 1.23
CA LEU A 123 -20.44 -9.61 0.00
C LEU A 123 -21.11 -10.97 0.25
N ASP A 124 -22.18 -11.25 -0.51
CA ASP A 124 -23.08 -12.38 -0.24
C ASP A 124 -22.45 -13.78 -0.39
N ASP A 125 -21.49 -13.98 -1.27
CA ASP A 125 -20.96 -15.30 -1.63
C ASP A 125 -19.47 -15.52 -1.29
N VAL A 126 -18.90 -14.75 -0.37
CA VAL A 126 -17.48 -14.86 -0.02
C VAL A 126 -17.24 -16.06 0.89
N ASN A 127 -16.38 -16.98 0.44
CA ASN A 127 -15.93 -18.09 1.27
C ASN A 127 -15.09 -17.61 2.45
N LEU A 128 -15.34 -18.14 3.65
CA LEU A 128 -14.58 -17.79 4.88
C LEU A 128 -13.07 -17.93 4.69
N GLY A 129 -12.60 -18.96 4.00
CA GLY A 129 -11.17 -19.16 3.73
C GLY A 129 -10.58 -18.03 2.88
N VAL A 130 -11.32 -17.55 1.88
CA VAL A 130 -10.92 -16.40 1.04
C VAL A 130 -10.91 -15.11 1.88
N ALA A 131 -11.95 -14.86 2.67
CA ALA A 131 -12.04 -13.69 3.54
C ALA A 131 -10.87 -13.63 4.54
N LEU A 132 -10.57 -14.74 5.20
CA LEU A 132 -9.43 -14.84 6.12
C LEU A 132 -8.10 -14.67 5.38
N GLY A 133 -7.89 -15.37 4.26
CA GLY A 133 -6.65 -15.31 3.49
C GLY A 133 -6.34 -13.92 2.96
N LEU A 134 -7.34 -13.23 2.40
CA LEU A 134 -7.20 -11.86 1.93
C LEU A 134 -6.91 -10.90 3.09
N SER A 135 -7.61 -11.04 4.23
CA SER A 135 -7.42 -10.16 5.38
C SER A 135 -6.03 -10.34 6.03
N ILE A 136 -5.54 -11.58 6.15
CA ILE A 136 -4.16 -11.86 6.60
C ILE A 136 -3.16 -11.22 5.62
N GLY A 137 -3.30 -11.52 4.34
CA GLY A 137 -2.40 -11.02 3.30
C GLY A 137 -2.34 -9.49 3.29
N LEU A 138 -3.50 -8.81 3.30
CA LEU A 138 -3.56 -7.35 3.30
C LEU A 138 -3.02 -6.73 4.61
N SER A 139 -3.24 -7.35 5.77
CA SER A 139 -2.65 -6.88 7.03
C SER A 139 -1.11 -6.95 7.00
N ILE A 140 -0.55 -8.03 6.48
CA ILE A 140 0.91 -8.15 6.31
C ILE A 140 1.42 -7.10 5.31
N ILE A 141 0.74 -6.95 4.18
CA ILE A 141 1.10 -5.95 3.15
C ILE A 141 0.98 -4.52 3.68
N ALA A 142 -0.01 -4.21 4.50
CA ALA A 142 -0.14 -2.91 5.16
C ALA A 142 1.10 -2.59 6.01
N GLN A 143 1.55 -3.53 6.81
CA GLN A 143 2.74 -3.38 7.64
C GLN A 143 4.03 -3.23 6.80
N ILE A 144 4.14 -4.00 5.72
CA ILE A 144 5.25 -3.88 4.77
C ILE A 144 5.24 -2.50 4.11
N GLY A 145 4.08 -2.00 3.69
CA GLY A 145 3.92 -0.68 3.07
C GLY A 145 4.41 0.45 3.97
N ASP A 146 3.97 0.46 5.24
CA ASP A 146 4.45 1.42 6.23
C ASP A 146 5.97 1.31 6.49
N LEU A 147 6.51 0.09 6.54
CA LEU A 147 7.96 -0.10 6.69
C LEU A 147 8.74 0.41 5.46
N ILE A 148 8.23 0.19 4.23
CA ILE A 148 8.85 0.71 3.01
C ILE A 148 8.82 2.24 3.02
N ALA A 149 7.67 2.86 3.29
CA ALA A 149 7.55 4.31 3.40
C ALA A 149 8.46 4.88 4.48
N SER A 150 8.54 4.20 5.63
CA SER A 150 9.47 4.55 6.71
C SER A 150 10.93 4.45 6.26
N LYS A 151 11.32 3.39 5.54
CA LYS A 151 12.68 3.23 5.02
C LYS A 151 13.02 4.31 4.01
N MET A 152 12.11 4.64 3.10
CA MET A 152 12.28 5.77 2.16
C MET A 152 12.56 7.08 2.90
N LYS A 153 11.80 7.41 3.95
CA LYS A 153 12.04 8.60 4.77
C LYS A 153 13.44 8.61 5.38
N ARG A 154 13.90 7.49 5.92
CA ARG A 154 15.26 7.39 6.51
C ARG A 154 16.37 7.55 5.47
N THR A 155 16.17 7.09 4.24
CA THR A 155 17.15 7.26 3.15
C THR A 155 17.43 8.74 2.85
N PHE A 156 16.48 9.63 3.11
CA PHE A 156 16.62 11.09 2.91
C PHE A 156 16.76 11.87 4.20
N ASP A 157 17.03 11.21 5.32
CA ASP A 157 17.15 11.83 6.65
C ASP A 157 15.93 12.68 7.06
N ILE A 158 14.76 12.32 6.54
CA ILE A 158 13.48 12.95 6.92
C ILE A 158 12.68 12.03 7.82
N LYS A 159 11.79 12.63 8.62
CA LYS A 159 10.86 11.89 9.47
C LYS A 159 9.48 11.77 8.84
N ASP A 160 9.01 12.82 8.24
CA ASP A 160 7.69 12.93 7.64
C ASP A 160 7.82 13.47 6.21
N TYR A 161 6.92 13.06 5.29
CA TYR A 161 6.90 13.54 3.90
C TYR A 161 6.39 14.97 3.74
N GLY A 162 5.89 15.59 4.81
CA GLY A 162 5.39 16.96 4.78
C GLY A 162 4.79 17.37 6.11
N ASN A 163 4.29 18.62 6.18
CA ASN A 163 3.72 19.21 7.39
C ASN A 163 2.28 19.71 7.17
N LEU A 164 1.53 19.05 6.27
CA LEU A 164 0.16 19.47 5.95
C LEU A 164 -0.78 19.32 7.15
N PHE A 165 -0.57 18.29 7.96
CA PHE A 165 -1.32 18.06 9.20
C PHE A 165 -0.42 18.36 10.40
N PRO A 166 -0.68 19.48 11.16
CA PRO A 166 0.14 19.81 12.32
C PRO A 166 0.23 18.66 13.32
N GLY A 167 1.46 18.23 13.64
CA GLY A 167 1.74 17.09 14.53
C GLY A 167 1.47 15.70 13.94
N HIS A 168 1.05 15.61 12.67
CA HIS A 168 0.66 14.35 12.03
C HIS A 168 1.35 14.08 10.68
N GLY A 169 2.25 14.94 10.22
CA GLY A 169 2.99 14.75 8.98
C GLY A 169 2.21 15.15 7.70
N GLY A 170 2.62 14.61 6.58
CA GLY A 170 2.01 14.85 5.27
C GLY A 170 0.91 13.85 4.91
N VAL A 171 0.30 14.04 3.74
CA VAL A 171 -0.73 13.14 3.18
C VAL A 171 -0.18 11.73 2.96
N LEU A 172 1.04 11.61 2.43
CA LEU A 172 1.65 10.32 2.15
C LEU A 172 1.94 9.52 3.42
N ASP A 173 2.22 10.21 4.55
CA ASP A 173 2.39 9.59 5.86
C ASP A 173 1.11 8.95 6.41
N ARG A 174 -0.04 9.31 5.87
CA ARG A 174 -1.36 8.78 6.26
C ARG A 174 -1.86 7.67 5.33
N LEU A 175 -1.30 7.60 4.14
CA LEU A 175 -1.72 6.69 3.09
C LEU A 175 -0.71 5.58 2.82
N ASP A 176 0.42 5.55 3.51
CA ASP A 176 1.53 4.63 3.23
C ASP A 176 1.13 3.15 3.23
N SER A 177 0.45 2.69 4.27
CA SER A 177 -0.10 1.33 4.33
C SER A 177 -1.26 1.12 3.35
N LEU A 178 -2.13 2.14 3.17
CA LEU A 178 -3.26 2.08 2.25
C LEU A 178 -2.81 1.97 0.79
N LEU A 179 -1.77 2.68 0.40
CA LEU A 179 -1.25 2.64 -0.96
C LEU A 179 -0.77 1.23 -1.33
N PHE A 180 0.00 0.56 -0.47
CA PHE A 180 0.46 -0.80 -0.73
C PHE A 180 -0.68 -1.81 -0.76
N THR A 181 -1.63 -1.69 0.15
CA THR A 181 -2.79 -2.60 0.20
C THR A 181 -3.70 -2.41 -1.02
N SER A 182 -3.94 -1.18 -1.47
CA SER A 182 -4.76 -0.91 -2.66
C SER A 182 -4.12 -1.47 -3.93
N LEU A 183 -2.81 -1.26 -4.10
CA LEU A 183 -2.04 -1.82 -5.20
C LEU A 183 -2.15 -3.35 -5.21
N THR A 184 -1.91 -3.97 -4.06
CA THR A 184 -1.91 -5.42 -3.94
C THR A 184 -3.29 -6.02 -4.21
N LEU A 185 -4.35 -5.49 -3.58
CA LEU A 185 -5.71 -5.99 -3.78
C LEU A 185 -6.15 -5.81 -5.24
N TYR A 186 -5.83 -4.67 -5.86
CA TYR A 186 -6.16 -4.42 -7.26
C TYR A 186 -5.56 -5.50 -8.16
N TYR A 187 -4.27 -5.81 -8.02
CA TYR A 187 -3.63 -6.84 -8.84
C TYR A 187 -4.07 -8.26 -8.49
N ILE A 188 -4.35 -8.57 -7.22
CA ILE A 188 -4.92 -9.88 -6.84
C ILE A 188 -6.25 -10.10 -7.57
N LEU A 189 -7.14 -9.11 -7.58
CA LEU A 189 -8.45 -9.25 -8.24
C LEU A 189 -8.38 -9.21 -9.76
N GLN A 190 -7.34 -8.60 -10.34
CA GLN A 190 -7.08 -8.71 -11.78
C GLN A 190 -6.62 -10.12 -12.18
N LEU A 191 -5.81 -10.77 -11.35
CA LEU A 191 -5.31 -12.13 -11.60
C LEU A 191 -6.34 -13.21 -11.24
N PHE A 192 -7.15 -12.96 -10.22
CA PHE A 192 -8.12 -13.90 -9.68
C PHE A 192 -9.49 -13.23 -9.47
N PRO A 193 -10.21 -12.87 -10.57
CA PRO A 193 -11.51 -12.17 -10.47
C PRO A 193 -12.58 -12.96 -9.72
N GLN A 194 -12.42 -14.27 -9.62
CA GLN A 194 -13.37 -15.18 -8.95
C GLN A 194 -13.24 -15.18 -7.41
N LEU A 195 -12.34 -14.41 -6.81
CA LEU A 195 -12.17 -14.39 -5.35
C LEU A 195 -13.26 -13.57 -4.64
N LEU A 196 -13.72 -12.49 -5.27
CA LEU A 196 -14.72 -11.57 -4.68
C LEU A 196 -15.79 -11.14 -5.69
#